data_9c44e1662b2d1eeb1bafee851b5b8379
#
_entry.id   9c44e1662b2d1eeb1bafee851b5b8379
#
_cell.length_a   1.000
_cell.length_b   1.000
_cell.length_c   1.000
_cell.angle_alpha   90.00
_cell.angle_beta   90.00
_cell.angle_gamma   90.00
#
_symmetry.space_group_name_H-M   'P 1'
#
loop_
_entity.id
_entity.type
_entity.pdbx_description
1 polymer ?
#
loop_
_entity_poly.entity_id
_entity_poly.type
_entity_poly.pdbx_seq_one_letter_code
_entity_poly.pdbx_strand_id
1 'polypeptide(L)'
;MPNVEKMYTYLRGYLNGAGMSESLKALQYARKAHDGQCRRDGTPYIVHPLSMACYAVALGVADDNIIATILLHDVVEDCDRQVEYLPVNDTIKRAVKYMTITTFDTDTSKIETKCRYFNELLDCREALICKALDRYNNLADMPANFTSDGTAKNVAETEVLLLPILKKAKEKYADLADILFVLRTNLTTLCDAIKPQCYGEWTKWSCIYKREDTKS
;
A
#
# COMPACT_ATOMS: atom_id res chain seq x y z
N MET A 1 0.18 0.74 -22.22
CA MET A 1 -0.67 0.41 -21.06
C MET A 1 -0.27 -0.93 -20.49
N PRO A 2 -0.24 -1.12 -19.18
CA PRO A 2 -0.01 -2.44 -18.58
C PRO A 2 -1.07 -3.42 -19.08
N ASN A 3 -0.65 -4.62 -19.46
CA ASN A 3 -1.57 -5.64 -19.97
C ASN A 3 -2.10 -6.49 -18.80
N VAL A 4 -3.36 -6.28 -18.44
CA VAL A 4 -4.06 -6.99 -17.33
C VAL A 4 -3.94 -8.51 -17.48
N GLU A 5 -4.22 -9.05 -18.67
CA GLU A 5 -4.20 -10.50 -18.89
C GLU A 5 -2.78 -11.09 -18.75
N LYS A 6 -1.77 -10.35 -19.18
CA LYS A 6 -0.37 -10.76 -19.03
C LYS A 6 0.04 -10.82 -17.57
N MET A 7 -0.25 -9.76 -16.78
CA MET A 7 0.05 -9.73 -15.36
C MET A 7 -0.73 -10.81 -14.58
N TYR A 8 -2.01 -10.95 -14.88
CA TYR A 8 -2.86 -11.97 -14.24
C TYR A 8 -2.34 -13.38 -14.51
N THR A 9 -2.01 -13.69 -15.79
CA THR A 9 -1.50 -15.01 -16.18
C THR A 9 -0.14 -15.29 -15.57
N TYR A 10 0.75 -14.29 -15.52
CA TYR A 10 2.04 -14.40 -14.86
C TYR A 10 1.88 -14.70 -13.35
N LEU A 11 1.09 -13.91 -12.64
CA LEU A 11 0.84 -14.13 -11.21
C LEU A 11 0.21 -15.50 -10.96
N ARG A 12 -0.81 -15.88 -11.72
CA ARG A 12 -1.45 -17.19 -11.57
C ARG A 12 -0.47 -18.34 -11.74
N GLY A 13 0.42 -18.25 -12.73
CA GLY A 13 1.46 -19.24 -12.95
C GLY A 13 2.47 -19.32 -11.81
N TYR A 14 2.97 -18.16 -11.37
CA TYR A 14 3.90 -18.06 -10.25
C TYR A 14 3.30 -18.60 -8.94
N LEU A 15 2.10 -18.12 -8.57
CA LEU A 15 1.43 -18.50 -7.34
C LEU A 15 1.10 -19.99 -7.28
N ASN A 16 0.71 -20.58 -8.43
CA ASN A 16 0.51 -22.03 -8.55
C ASN A 16 1.81 -22.79 -8.34
N GLY A 17 2.89 -22.38 -9.00
CA GLY A 17 4.20 -23.01 -8.87
C GLY A 17 4.78 -22.92 -7.47
N ALA A 18 4.50 -21.83 -6.75
CA ALA A 18 4.91 -21.59 -5.36
C ALA A 18 3.96 -22.20 -4.31
N GLY A 19 2.82 -22.79 -4.69
CA GLY A 19 1.84 -23.37 -3.76
C GLY A 19 1.08 -22.33 -2.93
N MET A 20 1.00 -21.08 -3.38
CA MET A 20 0.37 -19.95 -2.68
C MET A 20 -1.15 -19.97 -2.87
N SER A 21 -1.84 -20.78 -2.09
CA SER A 21 -3.28 -21.04 -2.25
C SER A 21 -4.16 -19.85 -1.86
N GLU A 22 -3.78 -19.08 -0.84
CA GLU A 22 -4.53 -17.90 -0.40
C GLU A 22 -4.42 -16.79 -1.44
N SER A 23 -3.21 -16.55 -1.97
CA SER A 23 -2.99 -15.57 -3.05
C SER A 23 -3.74 -15.93 -4.33
N LEU A 24 -3.88 -17.22 -4.66
CA LEU A 24 -4.69 -17.67 -5.82
C LEU A 24 -6.18 -17.34 -5.62
N LYS A 25 -6.74 -17.56 -4.42
CA LYS A 25 -8.11 -17.16 -4.08
C LYS A 25 -8.26 -15.64 -4.16
N ALA A 26 -7.31 -14.90 -3.57
CA ALA A 26 -7.28 -13.45 -3.57
C ALA A 26 -7.22 -12.87 -5.00
N LEU A 27 -6.37 -13.42 -5.86
CA LEU A 27 -6.23 -13.02 -7.26
C LEU A 27 -7.54 -13.14 -8.04
N GLN A 28 -8.25 -14.26 -7.87
CA GLN A 28 -9.53 -14.50 -8.53
C GLN A 28 -10.62 -13.57 -7.98
N TYR A 29 -10.62 -13.35 -6.66
CA TYR A 29 -11.61 -12.51 -5.99
C TYR A 29 -11.43 -11.04 -6.35
N ALA A 30 -10.20 -10.51 -6.27
CA ALA A 30 -9.89 -9.13 -6.64
C ALA A 30 -10.28 -8.81 -8.08
N ARG A 31 -9.99 -9.72 -9.03
CA ARG A 31 -10.39 -9.56 -10.43
C ARG A 31 -11.91 -9.39 -10.61
N LYS A 32 -12.70 -10.18 -9.87
CA LYS A 32 -14.18 -10.09 -9.91
C LYS A 32 -14.69 -8.85 -9.18
N ALA A 33 -14.06 -8.48 -8.07
CA ALA A 33 -14.49 -7.35 -7.27
C ALA A 33 -14.29 -6.01 -7.99
N HIS A 34 -13.17 -5.85 -8.71
CA HIS A 34 -12.83 -4.66 -9.47
C HIS A 34 -13.30 -4.69 -10.94
N ASP A 35 -14.17 -5.65 -11.31
CA ASP A 35 -14.68 -5.74 -12.67
C ASP A 35 -15.49 -4.48 -13.04
N GLY A 36 -15.17 -3.88 -14.18
CA GLY A 36 -15.78 -2.64 -14.65
C GLY A 36 -15.31 -1.35 -13.96
N GLN A 37 -14.48 -1.42 -12.89
CA GLN A 37 -13.91 -0.23 -12.26
C GLN A 37 -12.71 0.31 -13.04
N CYS A 38 -12.62 1.64 -13.12
CA CYS A 38 -11.51 2.34 -13.75
C CYS A 38 -10.88 3.37 -12.82
N ARG A 39 -9.57 3.58 -12.96
CA ARG A 39 -8.83 4.71 -12.38
C ARG A 39 -9.20 6.02 -13.09
N ARG A 40 -8.74 7.16 -12.56
CA ARG A 40 -9.02 8.51 -13.12
C ARG A 40 -8.54 8.67 -14.57
N ASP A 41 -7.50 7.97 -14.96
CA ASP A 41 -6.94 7.95 -16.32
C ASP A 41 -7.64 6.99 -17.28
N GLY A 42 -8.71 6.30 -16.83
CA GLY A 42 -9.44 5.28 -17.59
C GLY A 42 -8.82 3.90 -17.58
N THR A 43 -7.69 3.69 -16.91
CA THR A 43 -7.07 2.37 -16.77
C THR A 43 -7.93 1.47 -15.85
N PRO A 44 -8.15 0.18 -16.18
CA PRO A 44 -8.86 -0.75 -15.30
C PRO A 44 -8.23 -0.78 -13.90
N TYR A 45 -9.06 -0.64 -12.85
CA TYR A 45 -8.56 -0.52 -11.48
C TYR A 45 -7.69 -1.71 -11.04
N ILE A 46 -8.05 -2.92 -11.49
CA ILE A 46 -7.32 -4.17 -11.18
C ILE A 46 -5.82 -4.12 -11.56
N VAL A 47 -5.41 -3.22 -12.47
CA VAL A 47 -3.99 -2.99 -12.80
C VAL A 47 -3.18 -2.64 -11.57
N HIS A 48 -3.74 -1.86 -10.64
CA HIS A 48 -3.06 -1.42 -9.42
C HIS A 48 -2.62 -2.60 -8.53
N PRO A 49 -3.52 -3.42 -7.97
CA PRO A 49 -3.12 -4.55 -7.14
C PRO A 49 -2.30 -5.60 -7.90
N LEU A 50 -2.55 -5.81 -9.21
CA LEU A 50 -1.73 -6.72 -10.02
C LEU A 50 -0.29 -6.22 -10.18
N SER A 51 -0.10 -4.93 -10.45
CA SER A 51 1.24 -4.33 -10.57
C SER A 51 2.01 -4.44 -9.26
N MET A 52 1.36 -4.14 -8.13
CA MET A 52 1.93 -4.28 -6.80
C MET A 52 2.34 -5.72 -6.49
N ALA A 53 1.48 -6.70 -6.79
CA ALA A 53 1.76 -8.11 -6.57
C ALA A 53 2.91 -8.61 -7.47
N CYS A 54 2.93 -8.21 -8.75
CA CYS A 54 4.05 -8.52 -9.66
C CYS A 54 5.37 -7.94 -9.13
N TYR A 55 5.34 -6.71 -8.63
CA TYR A 55 6.52 -6.06 -8.07
C TYR A 55 6.98 -6.74 -6.77
N ALA A 56 6.06 -7.09 -5.87
CA ALA A 56 6.37 -7.86 -4.65
C ALA A 56 7.05 -9.19 -4.96
N VAL A 57 6.52 -9.95 -5.93
CA VAL A 57 7.12 -11.20 -6.41
C VAL A 57 8.53 -10.95 -6.97
N ALA A 58 8.72 -9.90 -7.76
CA ALA A 58 10.03 -9.54 -8.32
C ALA A 58 11.05 -9.12 -7.25
N LEU A 59 10.59 -8.58 -6.12
CA LEU A 59 11.41 -8.29 -4.93
C LEU A 59 11.73 -9.54 -4.09
N GLY A 60 11.22 -10.71 -4.47
CA GLY A 60 11.44 -11.95 -3.71
C GLY A 60 10.48 -12.16 -2.54
N VAL A 61 9.36 -11.44 -2.47
CA VAL A 61 8.32 -11.71 -1.47
C VAL A 61 7.71 -13.08 -1.74
N ALA A 62 8.02 -14.05 -0.89
CA ALA A 62 7.56 -15.45 -0.99
C ALA A 62 6.57 -15.82 0.13
N ASP A 63 5.81 -14.86 0.63
CA ASP A 63 4.82 -15.03 1.70
C ASP A 63 3.39 -14.93 1.12
N ASP A 64 2.63 -16.03 1.23
CA ASP A 64 1.27 -16.15 0.69
C ASP A 64 0.31 -15.13 1.31
N ASN A 65 0.43 -14.83 2.61
CA ASN A 65 -0.42 -13.85 3.28
C ASN A 65 -0.12 -12.42 2.83
N ILE A 66 1.16 -12.08 2.60
CA ILE A 66 1.54 -10.75 2.09
C ILE A 66 1.00 -10.53 0.68
N ILE A 67 1.22 -11.49 -0.24
CA ILE A 67 0.74 -11.34 -1.63
C ILE A 67 -0.80 -11.31 -1.69
N ALA A 68 -1.48 -12.14 -0.91
CA ALA A 68 -2.94 -12.11 -0.84
C ALA A 68 -3.48 -10.78 -0.26
N THR A 69 -2.81 -10.21 0.76
CA THR A 69 -3.15 -8.88 1.30
C THR A 69 -3.00 -7.80 0.24
N ILE A 70 -1.90 -7.81 -0.54
CA ILE A 70 -1.68 -6.87 -1.64
C ILE A 70 -2.80 -6.95 -2.69
N LEU A 71 -3.26 -8.15 -3.04
CA LEU A 71 -4.32 -8.34 -4.02
C LEU A 71 -5.70 -7.86 -3.53
N LEU A 72 -5.93 -7.84 -2.21
CA LEU A 72 -7.25 -7.56 -1.60
C LEU A 72 -7.33 -6.20 -0.89
N HIS A 73 -6.25 -5.43 -0.79
CA HIS A 73 -6.17 -4.28 0.11
C HIS A 73 -7.24 -3.21 -0.13
N ASP A 74 -7.63 -2.97 -1.37
CA ASP A 74 -8.65 -1.98 -1.75
C ASP A 74 -10.05 -2.56 -1.92
N VAL A 75 -10.22 -3.88 -1.87
CA VAL A 75 -11.51 -4.53 -2.15
C VAL A 75 -12.59 -4.14 -1.14
N VAL A 76 -12.22 -3.96 0.13
CA VAL A 76 -13.15 -3.56 1.18
C VAL A 76 -13.51 -2.08 1.08
N GLU A 77 -12.53 -1.22 0.74
CA GLU A 77 -12.72 0.22 0.66
C GLU A 77 -13.46 0.63 -0.62
N ASP A 78 -13.12 0.01 -1.76
CA ASP A 78 -13.56 0.48 -3.09
C ASP A 78 -14.68 -0.37 -3.72
N CYS A 79 -15.00 -1.56 -3.20
CA CYS A 79 -15.94 -2.48 -3.83
C CYS A 79 -17.16 -2.83 -2.96
N ASP A 80 -17.47 -2.07 -1.90
CA ASP A 80 -18.58 -2.34 -0.97
C ASP A 80 -18.59 -3.81 -0.48
N ARG A 81 -17.42 -4.29 -0.06
CA ARG A 81 -17.24 -5.65 0.47
C ARG A 81 -16.90 -5.60 1.95
N GLN A 82 -17.41 -6.57 2.70
CA GLN A 82 -17.07 -6.74 4.11
C GLN A 82 -15.89 -7.69 4.25
N VAL A 83 -14.94 -7.33 5.11
CA VAL A 83 -13.70 -8.10 5.32
C VAL A 83 -13.97 -9.53 5.79
N GLU A 84 -15.06 -9.74 6.54
CA GLU A 84 -15.46 -11.03 7.08
C GLU A 84 -15.78 -12.07 6.00
N TYR A 85 -16.26 -11.61 4.84
CA TYR A 85 -16.65 -12.49 3.72
C TYR A 85 -15.55 -12.70 2.66
N LEU A 86 -14.35 -12.16 2.88
CA LEU A 86 -13.22 -12.47 2.01
C LEU A 86 -12.88 -13.96 2.07
N PRO A 87 -12.62 -14.64 0.94
CA PRO A 87 -12.42 -16.09 0.88
C PRO A 87 -10.99 -16.51 1.27
N VAL A 88 -10.42 -15.88 2.28
CA VAL A 88 -9.04 -16.03 2.74
C VAL A 88 -8.98 -16.24 4.25
N ASN A 89 -7.81 -16.63 4.75
CA ASN A 89 -7.61 -16.87 6.18
C ASN A 89 -7.68 -15.57 7.03
N ASP A 90 -7.78 -15.74 8.37
CA ASP A 90 -7.97 -14.63 9.30
C ASP A 90 -6.75 -13.69 9.39
N THR A 91 -5.54 -14.17 9.12
CA THR A 91 -4.34 -13.31 9.06
C THR A 91 -4.47 -12.27 7.96
N ILE A 92 -4.91 -12.70 6.77
CA ILE A 92 -5.12 -11.80 5.62
C ILE A 92 -6.29 -10.86 5.89
N LYS A 93 -7.40 -11.35 6.44
CA LYS A 93 -8.54 -10.50 6.83
C LYS A 93 -8.12 -9.41 7.80
N ARG A 94 -7.33 -9.76 8.81
CA ARG A 94 -6.77 -8.80 9.75
C ARG A 94 -5.88 -7.78 9.03
N ALA A 95 -5.01 -8.20 8.14
CA ALA A 95 -4.13 -7.31 7.39
C ALA A 95 -4.90 -6.35 6.46
N VAL A 96 -5.92 -6.84 5.76
CA VAL A 96 -6.82 -6.00 4.94
C VAL A 96 -7.55 -4.97 5.82
N LYS A 97 -8.00 -5.36 7.03
CA LYS A 97 -8.60 -4.44 7.98
C LYS A 97 -7.62 -3.34 8.42
N TYR A 98 -6.34 -3.66 8.62
CA TYR A 98 -5.30 -2.66 8.89
C TYR A 98 -5.07 -1.70 7.70
N MET A 99 -5.33 -2.14 6.47
CA MET A 99 -5.23 -1.27 5.28
C MET A 99 -6.41 -0.30 5.16
N THR A 100 -7.59 -0.67 5.66
CA THR A 100 -8.82 0.11 5.57
C THR A 100 -8.92 1.11 6.73
N ILE A 101 -8.84 2.40 6.46
CA ILE A 101 -9.05 3.44 7.47
C ILE A 101 -10.55 3.64 7.67
N THR A 102 -11.16 2.88 8.57
CA THR A 102 -12.63 2.78 8.71
C THR A 102 -13.29 3.88 9.53
N THR A 103 -12.55 4.65 10.36
CA THR A 103 -13.17 5.68 11.21
C THR A 103 -12.24 6.86 11.47
N PHE A 104 -12.63 8.03 11.00
CA PHE A 104 -12.24 9.26 11.68
C PHE A 104 -13.16 9.39 12.90
N ASP A 105 -12.60 9.22 14.09
CA ASP A 105 -13.30 9.57 15.32
C ASP A 105 -13.68 11.05 15.23
N THR A 106 -14.92 11.41 15.55
CA THR A 106 -15.40 12.80 15.42
C THR A 106 -14.61 13.79 16.27
N ASP A 107 -13.97 13.29 17.35
CA ASP A 107 -13.19 14.09 18.29
C ASP A 107 -11.68 14.13 17.98
N THR A 108 -11.21 13.33 17.00
CA THR A 108 -9.80 13.24 16.64
C THR A 108 -9.55 13.88 15.28
N SER A 109 -8.51 14.72 15.15
CA SER A 109 -8.16 15.29 13.85
C SER A 109 -7.79 14.20 12.84
N LYS A 110 -8.08 14.47 11.55
CA LYS A 110 -7.69 13.55 10.46
C LYS A 110 -6.18 13.24 10.45
N ILE A 111 -5.37 14.16 10.96
CA ILE A 111 -3.91 14.05 10.99
C ILE A 111 -3.48 13.14 12.15
N GLU A 112 -4.05 13.31 13.34
CA GLU A 112 -3.81 12.43 14.49
C GLU A 112 -4.21 10.98 14.16
N THR A 113 -5.38 10.79 13.54
CA THR A 113 -5.83 9.47 13.07
C THR A 113 -4.82 8.83 12.11
N LYS A 114 -4.24 9.63 11.19
CA LYS A 114 -3.20 9.12 10.29
C LYS A 114 -1.90 8.78 11.00
N CYS A 115 -1.43 9.60 11.93
CA CYS A 115 -0.22 9.30 12.71
C CYS A 115 -0.39 8.00 13.49
N ARG A 116 -1.53 7.83 14.18
CA ARG A 116 -1.88 6.59 14.87
C ARG A 116 -1.92 5.39 13.91
N TYR A 117 -2.62 5.52 12.78
CA TYR A 117 -2.70 4.48 11.76
C TYR A 117 -1.32 4.00 11.29
N PHE A 118 -0.41 4.91 10.96
CA PHE A 118 0.93 4.52 10.53
C PHE A 118 1.72 3.81 11.63
N ASN A 119 1.59 4.24 12.89
CA ASN A 119 2.23 3.58 14.02
C ASN A 119 1.68 2.15 14.22
N GLU A 120 0.36 1.96 14.10
CA GLU A 120 -0.30 0.65 14.21
C GLU A 120 0.12 -0.32 13.09
N LEU A 121 0.49 0.16 11.90
CA LEU A 121 1.00 -0.70 10.82
C LEU A 121 2.24 -1.50 11.22
N LEU A 122 3.03 -1.01 12.19
CA LEU A 122 4.19 -1.74 12.70
C LEU A 122 3.81 -3.09 13.35
N ASP A 123 2.55 -3.29 13.74
CA ASP A 123 2.06 -4.50 14.38
C ASP A 123 1.48 -5.54 13.42
N CYS A 124 1.44 -5.21 12.11
CA CYS A 124 0.97 -6.12 11.07
C CYS A 124 1.92 -6.11 9.86
N ARG A 125 2.79 -7.12 9.77
CA ARG A 125 3.83 -7.19 8.73
C ARG A 125 3.25 -7.22 7.32
N GLU A 126 2.13 -7.91 7.11
CA GLU A 126 1.45 -8.03 5.83
C GLU A 126 0.91 -6.66 5.37
N ALA A 127 0.22 -5.96 6.26
CA ALA A 127 -0.30 -4.63 5.98
C ALA A 127 0.83 -3.59 5.77
N LEU A 128 1.91 -3.68 6.53
CA LEU A 128 3.05 -2.77 6.41
C LEU A 128 3.74 -2.88 5.04
N ILE A 129 4.03 -4.11 4.58
CA ILE A 129 4.61 -4.34 3.25
C ILE A 129 3.64 -3.90 2.16
N CYS A 130 2.35 -4.23 2.31
CA CYS A 130 1.31 -3.81 1.40
C CYS A 130 1.25 -2.28 1.30
N LYS A 131 1.25 -1.56 2.44
CA LYS A 131 1.22 -0.09 2.48
C LYS A 131 2.46 0.56 1.86
N ALA A 132 3.63 -0.03 2.05
CA ALA A 132 4.85 0.47 1.41
C ALA A 132 4.80 0.34 -0.12
N LEU A 133 4.29 -0.78 -0.63
CA LEU A 133 4.10 -1.02 -2.06
C LEU A 133 2.99 -0.14 -2.67
N ASP A 134 1.87 0.01 -1.97
CA ASP A 134 0.79 0.92 -2.34
C ASP A 134 1.31 2.36 -2.47
N ARG A 135 2.04 2.84 -1.46
CA ARG A 135 2.64 4.16 -1.49
C ARG A 135 3.63 4.34 -2.64
N TYR A 136 4.46 3.33 -2.89
CA TYR A 136 5.39 3.35 -4.02
C TYR A 136 4.67 3.46 -5.36
N ASN A 137 3.66 2.62 -5.59
CA ASN A 137 2.87 2.64 -6.82
C ASN A 137 2.14 3.97 -7.00
N ASN A 138 1.50 4.48 -5.94
CA ASN A 138 0.79 5.75 -5.98
C ASN A 138 1.73 6.95 -6.24
N LEU A 139 2.90 7.02 -5.59
CA LEU A 139 3.87 8.10 -5.84
C LEU A 139 4.40 8.09 -7.27
N ALA A 140 4.60 6.91 -7.86
CA ALA A 140 5.04 6.80 -9.25
C ALA A 140 4.01 7.36 -10.26
N ASP A 141 2.72 7.26 -9.93
CA ASP A 141 1.62 7.74 -10.78
C ASP A 141 1.24 9.22 -10.51
N MET A 142 1.65 9.78 -9.37
CA MET A 142 1.20 11.11 -8.91
C MET A 142 1.50 12.28 -9.84
N PRO A 143 2.70 12.40 -10.46
CA PRO A 143 3.01 13.55 -11.31
C PRO A 143 2.02 13.78 -12.44
N ALA A 144 1.35 12.73 -12.91
CA ALA A 144 0.38 12.79 -13.99
C ALA A 144 -1.07 13.03 -13.54
N ASN A 145 -1.43 12.70 -12.28
CA ASN A 145 -2.82 12.49 -11.87
C ASN A 145 -3.25 13.31 -10.64
N PHE A 146 -2.34 14.01 -9.96
CA PHE A 146 -2.63 14.70 -8.70
C PHE A 146 -2.33 16.19 -8.75
N THR A 147 -3.02 16.97 -7.89
CA THR A 147 -2.69 18.38 -7.64
C THR A 147 -1.36 18.51 -6.91
N SER A 148 -0.70 19.68 -7.04
CA SER A 148 0.54 19.97 -6.29
C SER A 148 0.39 19.77 -4.78
N ASP A 149 -0.72 20.26 -4.19
CA ASP A 149 -1.00 20.05 -2.74
C ASP A 149 -1.21 18.57 -2.39
N GLY A 150 -1.96 17.84 -3.21
CA GLY A 150 -2.18 16.40 -3.01
C GLY A 150 -0.88 15.59 -3.10
N THR A 151 -0.02 15.92 -4.06
CA THR A 151 1.31 15.31 -4.23
C THR A 151 2.20 15.62 -3.04
N ALA A 152 2.30 16.89 -2.64
CA ALA A 152 3.08 17.37 -1.50
C ALA A 152 2.68 16.68 -0.19
N LYS A 153 1.36 16.56 0.05
CA LYS A 153 0.82 15.86 1.20
C LYS A 153 1.26 14.40 1.26
N ASN A 154 1.16 13.68 0.16
CA ASN A 154 1.57 12.27 0.08
C ASN A 154 3.09 12.09 0.26
N VAL A 155 3.90 12.98 -0.31
CA VAL A 155 5.36 12.97 -0.10
C VAL A 155 5.69 13.22 1.37
N ALA A 156 5.11 14.26 2.00
CA ALA A 156 5.34 14.59 3.41
C ALA A 156 4.89 13.45 4.35
N GLU A 157 3.74 12.86 4.10
CA GLU A 157 3.22 11.69 4.83
C GLU A 157 4.17 10.49 4.72
N THR A 158 4.73 10.26 3.54
CA THR A 158 5.71 9.20 3.32
C THR A 158 6.99 9.45 4.09
N GLU A 159 7.56 10.64 3.98
CA GLU A 159 8.84 10.98 4.64
C GLU A 159 8.72 11.03 6.16
N VAL A 160 7.63 11.59 6.70
CA VAL A 160 7.49 11.81 8.14
C VAL A 160 6.92 10.59 8.86
N LEU A 161 5.97 9.87 8.25
CA LEU A 161 5.27 8.78 8.94
C LEU A 161 5.76 7.40 8.48
N LEU A 162 5.78 7.12 7.16
CA LEU A 162 6.04 5.77 6.68
C LEU A 162 7.53 5.38 6.74
N LEU A 163 8.44 6.22 6.26
CA LEU A 163 9.87 5.88 6.22
C LEU A 163 10.49 5.58 7.59
N PRO A 164 10.15 6.31 8.69
CA PRO A 164 10.60 5.96 10.04
C PRO A 164 10.08 4.60 10.51
N ILE A 165 8.84 4.26 10.18
CA ILE A 165 8.23 2.98 10.57
C ILE A 165 8.87 1.83 9.79
N LEU A 166 9.15 1.98 8.50
CA LEU A 166 9.89 0.96 7.72
C LEU A 166 11.30 0.73 8.29
N LYS A 167 11.94 1.77 8.85
CA LYS A 167 13.23 1.62 9.54
C LYS A 167 13.08 0.78 10.80
N LYS A 168 12.09 1.07 11.66
CA LYS A 168 11.80 0.29 12.88
C LYS A 168 11.42 -1.16 12.54
N ALA A 169 10.62 -1.34 11.50
CA ALA A 169 10.15 -2.65 11.05
C ALA A 169 11.28 -3.59 10.63
N LYS A 170 12.36 -3.05 10.07
CA LYS A 170 13.55 -3.81 9.69
C LYS A 170 14.20 -4.52 10.89
N GLU A 171 14.12 -3.93 12.08
CA GLU A 171 14.62 -4.53 13.32
C GLU A 171 13.62 -5.57 13.88
N LYS A 172 12.32 -5.30 13.72
CA LYS A 172 11.23 -6.17 14.21
C LYS A 172 11.03 -7.41 13.33
N TYR A 173 11.18 -7.29 12.02
CA TYR A 173 10.92 -8.34 11.02
C TYR A 173 12.19 -8.65 10.24
N ALA A 174 13.12 -9.36 10.87
CA ALA A 174 14.45 -9.67 10.33
C ALA A 174 14.40 -10.42 8.99
N ASP A 175 13.41 -11.30 8.82
CA ASP A 175 13.17 -12.07 7.59
C ASP A 175 12.69 -11.19 6.39
N LEU A 176 12.20 -9.98 6.65
CA LEU A 176 11.81 -8.98 5.65
C LEU A 176 12.81 -7.83 5.51
N ALA A 177 13.96 -7.91 6.20
CA ALA A 177 14.90 -6.77 6.31
C ALA A 177 15.38 -6.26 4.96
N ASP A 178 15.67 -7.14 4.01
CA ASP A 178 16.14 -6.78 2.66
C ASP A 178 15.02 -6.14 1.84
N ILE A 179 13.81 -6.69 1.90
CA ILE A 179 12.63 -6.15 1.22
C ILE A 179 12.31 -4.75 1.76
N LEU A 180 12.29 -4.59 3.09
CA LEU A 180 12.06 -3.31 3.76
C LEU A 180 13.14 -2.27 3.42
N PHE A 181 14.40 -2.71 3.30
CA PHE A 181 15.50 -1.84 2.86
C PHE A 181 15.28 -1.32 1.44
N VAL A 182 14.96 -2.22 0.50
CA VAL A 182 14.73 -1.86 -0.91
C VAL A 182 13.52 -0.94 -1.03
N LEU A 183 12.39 -1.28 -0.40
CA LEU A 183 11.18 -0.44 -0.44
C LEU A 183 11.43 0.95 0.15
N ARG A 184 12.11 1.03 1.30
CA ARG A 184 12.47 2.31 1.92
C ARG A 184 13.38 3.15 1.00
N THR A 185 14.38 2.54 0.37
CA THR A 185 15.30 3.22 -0.56
C THR A 185 14.54 3.76 -1.77
N ASN A 186 13.67 2.94 -2.39
CA ASN A 186 12.89 3.33 -3.55
C ASN A 186 11.90 4.46 -3.21
N LEU A 187 11.22 4.39 -2.07
CA LEU A 187 10.34 5.46 -1.60
C LEU A 187 11.09 6.76 -1.34
N THR A 188 12.28 6.70 -0.72
CA THR A 188 13.13 7.88 -0.52
C THR A 188 13.51 8.53 -1.85
N THR A 189 13.97 7.72 -2.82
CA THR A 189 14.34 8.20 -4.15
C THR A 189 13.17 8.87 -4.89
N LEU A 190 11.97 8.29 -4.81
CA LEU A 190 10.78 8.90 -5.40
C LEU A 190 10.38 10.21 -4.71
N CYS A 191 10.41 10.25 -3.38
CA CYS A 191 10.12 11.47 -2.64
C CYS A 191 11.11 12.59 -3.02
N ASP A 192 12.40 12.29 -3.10
CA ASP A 192 13.44 13.26 -3.49
C ASP A 192 13.27 13.77 -4.93
N ALA A 193 12.82 12.90 -5.84
CA ALA A 193 12.56 13.29 -7.23
C ALA A 193 11.28 14.16 -7.39
N ILE A 194 10.26 13.93 -6.58
CA ILE A 194 8.96 14.61 -6.69
C ILE A 194 8.95 15.93 -5.89
N LYS A 195 9.55 15.94 -4.71
CA LYS A 195 9.53 17.06 -3.76
C LYS A 195 9.88 18.43 -4.35
N PRO A 196 10.89 18.58 -5.24
CA PRO A 196 11.20 19.88 -5.83
C PRO A 196 10.02 20.52 -6.58
N GLN A 197 9.11 19.72 -7.12
CA GLN A 197 7.95 20.19 -7.89
C GLN A 197 6.81 20.74 -7.02
N CYS A 198 6.83 20.47 -5.70
CA CYS A 198 5.79 20.84 -4.74
C CYS A 198 6.38 21.31 -3.39
N TYR A 199 7.56 21.92 -3.41
CA TYR A 199 8.35 22.18 -2.20
C TYR A 199 7.65 23.11 -1.18
N GLY A 200 6.92 24.12 -1.64
CA GLY A 200 6.20 25.06 -0.77
C GLY A 200 5.09 24.37 0.03
N GLU A 201 4.26 23.62 -0.66
CA GLU A 201 3.18 22.84 -0.06
C GLU A 201 3.73 21.69 0.79
N TRP A 202 4.80 21.04 0.35
CA TRP A 202 5.48 20.00 1.11
C TRP A 202 5.99 20.50 2.46
N THR A 203 6.61 21.68 2.53
CA THR A 203 7.08 22.29 3.78
C THR A 203 5.94 22.44 4.78
N LYS A 204 4.76 22.92 4.32
CA LYS A 204 3.55 23.05 5.14
C LYS A 204 3.13 21.69 5.72
N TRP A 205 2.94 20.67 4.87
CA TRP A 205 2.48 19.35 5.30
C TRP A 205 3.51 18.64 6.19
N SER A 206 4.79 18.75 5.88
CA SER A 206 5.87 18.18 6.69
C SER A 206 5.87 18.74 8.12
N CYS A 207 5.67 20.06 8.26
CA CYS A 207 5.56 20.69 9.61
C CYS A 207 4.33 20.19 10.37
N ILE A 208 3.19 20.01 9.69
CA ILE A 208 1.96 19.52 10.30
C ILE A 208 2.16 18.09 10.84
N TYR A 209 2.63 17.17 10.02
CA TYR A 209 2.85 15.78 10.44
C TYR A 209 3.89 15.64 11.55
N LYS A 210 5.00 16.38 11.51
CA LYS A 210 6.02 16.37 12.57
C LYS A 210 5.48 16.83 13.92
N ARG A 211 4.58 17.82 13.96
CA ARG A 211 3.97 18.30 15.21
C ARG A 211 3.06 17.24 15.83
N GLU A 212 2.31 16.52 15.04
CA GLU A 212 1.38 15.50 15.54
C GLU A 212 2.09 14.21 15.91
N ASP A 213 3.11 13.78 15.14
CA ASP A 213 3.89 12.58 15.44
C ASP A 213 4.63 12.67 16.79
N THR A 214 5.01 13.89 17.22
CA THR A 214 5.65 14.11 18.53
C THR A 214 4.70 14.07 19.73
N LYS A 215 3.37 14.04 19.50
CA LYS A 215 2.35 13.94 20.57
C LYS A 215 1.88 12.50 20.81
N SER A 216 2.14 11.59 19.87
CA SER A 216 1.77 10.18 19.92
C SER A 216 2.93 9.32 20.43
#